data_b99bbff282abe0e9ce785aef19850d5b
#
_entry.id   b99bbff282abe0e9ce785aef19850d5b
#
_cell.length_a   1.000
_cell.length_b   1.000
_cell.length_c   1.000
_cell.angle_alpha   90.00
_cell.angle_beta   90.00
_cell.angle_gamma   90.00
#
_symmetry.space_group_name_H-M   'P 1'
#
loop_
_entity.id
_entity.type
_entity.pdbx_description
1 polymer ?
#
loop_
_entity_poly.entity_id
_entity_poly.type
_entity_poly.pdbx_seq_one_letter_code
_entity_poly.pdbx_strand_id
1 'polypeptide(L)'
;ITGGLIGSIAIIYIEWGGAASQHVIVDWHVVRDAETARIFADKLIASPRQAFGYNSISGAIAFGADRIRDNTYDGLKKVIDVSGDGPQIGGPSLPETRAAALAEGIIINGLVIRRPGGAVMGPRGDLVRHYAEDVIGGPGSFVAVADETRSFATAVRQKLVQEIAASSTASSNGGGG
;
A
#
# COMPACT_ATOMS: atom_id res chain seq x y z
N ILE A 1 -14.40 9.43 -0.86
CA ILE A 1 -14.86 8.12 -0.33
C ILE A 1 -16.36 7.94 -0.59
N THR A 2 -17.13 8.98 -0.73
CA THR A 2 -18.57 8.93 -1.00
C THR A 2 -18.96 8.64 -2.47
N GLY A 3 -18.01 8.35 -3.36
CA GLY A 3 -18.24 8.09 -4.79
C GLY A 3 -18.17 6.62 -5.24
N GLY A 4 -17.90 5.67 -4.34
CA GLY A 4 -17.87 4.23 -4.65
C GLY A 4 -19.23 3.58 -4.36
N LEU A 5 -19.59 2.54 -5.11
CA LEU A 5 -20.86 1.83 -4.99
C LEU A 5 -21.17 1.25 -3.59
N ILE A 6 -20.19 1.17 -2.68
CA ILE A 6 -20.35 0.63 -1.32
C ILE A 6 -20.01 1.67 -0.24
N GLY A 7 -19.42 2.80 -0.59
CA GLY A 7 -19.23 3.96 0.30
C GLY A 7 -18.34 3.77 1.52
N SER A 8 -17.66 2.63 1.72
CA SER A 8 -16.77 2.39 2.86
C SER A 8 -15.57 1.51 2.51
N ILE A 9 -14.46 1.71 3.24
CA ILE A 9 -13.28 0.85 3.19
C ILE A 9 -12.88 0.42 4.60
N ALA A 10 -12.40 -0.81 4.78
CA ALA A 10 -11.66 -1.21 5.97
C ALA A 10 -10.17 -0.95 5.72
N ILE A 11 -9.50 -0.25 6.63
CA ILE A 11 -8.10 0.12 6.51
C ILE A 11 -7.35 -0.25 7.79
N ILE A 12 -6.13 -0.73 7.63
CA ILE A 12 -5.15 -0.97 8.68
C ILE A 12 -3.88 -0.20 8.34
N TYR A 13 -3.17 0.32 9.32
CA TYR A 13 -1.87 0.94 9.10
C TYR A 13 -0.76 0.14 9.78
N ILE A 14 0.22 -0.25 8.99
CA ILE A 14 1.35 -1.07 9.41
C ILE A 14 2.64 -0.28 9.15
N GLU A 15 3.45 -0.10 10.18
CA GLU A 15 4.85 0.31 10.01
C GLU A 15 5.72 -0.91 9.79
N TRP A 16 6.68 -0.78 8.89
CA TRP A 16 7.60 -1.84 8.56
C TRP A 16 9.03 -1.31 8.34
N GLY A 17 10.01 -2.17 8.57
CA GLY A 17 11.42 -1.89 8.40
C GLY A 17 12.19 -3.14 8.01
N GLY A 18 13.03 -3.69 8.89
CA GLY A 18 13.74 -4.95 8.67
C GLY A 18 12.84 -6.18 8.68
N ALA A 19 13.41 -7.34 8.37
CA ALA A 19 12.69 -8.62 8.24
C ALA A 19 11.88 -9.03 9.50
N ALA A 20 12.29 -8.59 10.69
CA ALA A 20 11.61 -8.86 11.95
C ALA A 20 10.90 -7.63 12.54
N SER A 21 10.63 -6.61 11.71
CA SER A 21 10.05 -5.35 12.19
C SER A 21 8.84 -4.96 11.34
N GLN A 22 7.70 -5.57 11.65
CA GLN A 22 6.37 -5.20 11.15
C GLN A 22 5.45 -4.99 12.35
N HIS A 23 4.82 -3.83 12.44
CA HIS A 23 4.02 -3.41 13.59
C HIS A 23 2.68 -2.84 13.15
N VAL A 24 1.58 -3.37 13.69
CA VAL A 24 0.27 -2.76 13.53
C VAL A 24 0.22 -1.50 14.39
N ILE A 25 0.16 -0.34 13.76
CA ILE A 25 0.12 0.96 14.42
C ILE A 25 -1.32 1.40 14.66
N VAL A 26 -2.17 1.26 13.64
CA VAL A 26 -3.62 1.45 13.78
C VAL A 26 -4.29 0.20 13.23
N ASP A 27 -4.99 -0.51 14.09
CA ASP A 27 -5.72 -1.71 13.71
C ASP A 27 -6.94 -1.38 12.82
N TRP A 28 -7.54 -2.40 12.25
CA TRP A 28 -8.64 -2.30 11.32
C TRP A 28 -9.68 -1.27 11.72
N HIS A 29 -9.96 -0.33 10.82
CA HIS A 29 -10.90 0.76 11.00
C HIS A 29 -11.73 0.96 9.73
N VAL A 30 -13.04 1.06 9.90
CA VAL A 30 -13.95 1.33 8.77
C VAL A 30 -14.02 2.83 8.52
N VAL A 31 -13.61 3.24 7.33
CA VAL A 31 -13.70 4.63 6.86
C VAL A 31 -14.82 4.73 5.83
N ARG A 32 -15.86 5.52 6.13
CA ARG A 32 -17.04 5.74 5.29
C ARG A 32 -17.33 7.22 5.01
N ASP A 33 -16.77 8.11 5.81
CA ASP A 33 -16.98 9.56 5.74
C ASP A 33 -15.75 10.31 6.26
N ALA A 34 -15.84 11.64 6.23
CA ALA A 34 -14.76 12.51 6.69
C ALA A 34 -14.49 12.39 8.20
N GLU A 35 -15.50 12.11 9.01
CA GLU A 35 -15.35 11.94 10.45
C GLU A 35 -14.56 10.68 10.79
N THR A 36 -14.94 9.54 10.22
CA THR A 36 -14.22 8.27 10.43
C THR A 36 -12.81 8.31 9.86
N ALA A 37 -12.58 9.03 8.74
CA ALA A 37 -11.25 9.27 8.22
C ALA A 37 -10.39 10.11 9.18
N ARG A 38 -10.97 11.15 9.81
CA ARG A 38 -10.28 11.99 10.80
C ARG A 38 -9.92 11.17 12.05
N ILE A 39 -10.83 10.34 12.54
CA ILE A 39 -10.57 9.47 13.70
C ILE A 39 -9.38 8.53 13.42
N PHE A 40 -9.31 7.94 12.22
CA PHE A 40 -8.19 7.11 11.81
C PHE A 40 -6.88 7.90 11.78
N ALA A 41 -6.89 9.10 11.19
CA ALA A 41 -5.72 9.98 11.12
C ALA A 41 -5.24 10.43 12.52
N ASP A 42 -6.15 10.77 13.42
CA ASP A 42 -5.83 11.16 14.80
C ASP A 42 -5.15 10.01 15.56
N LYS A 43 -5.64 8.78 15.40
CA LYS A 43 -5.00 7.57 15.96
C LYS A 43 -3.58 7.39 15.42
N LEU A 44 -3.40 7.57 14.11
CA LEU A 44 -2.09 7.43 13.47
C LEU A 44 -1.09 8.48 13.96
N ILE A 45 -1.52 9.74 14.08
CA ILE A 45 -0.68 10.84 14.57
C ILE A 45 -0.29 10.64 16.05
N ALA A 46 -1.19 10.11 16.87
CA ALA A 46 -0.95 9.86 18.29
C ALA A 46 -0.04 8.63 18.54
N SER A 47 0.16 7.78 17.55
CA SER A 47 0.92 6.54 17.72
C SER A 47 2.44 6.79 17.57
N PRO A 48 3.27 6.25 18.48
CA PRO A 48 4.72 6.34 18.33
C PRO A 48 5.21 5.46 17.19
N ARG A 49 6.32 5.85 16.58
CA ARG A 49 7.03 5.00 15.61
C ARG A 49 7.61 3.76 16.28
N GLN A 50 7.45 2.61 15.63
CA GLN A 50 7.89 1.32 16.14
C GLN A 50 8.85 0.59 15.18
N ALA A 51 8.76 0.87 13.87
CA ALA A 51 9.57 0.16 12.88
C ALA A 51 11.04 0.54 12.95
N PHE A 52 11.90 -0.46 12.79
CA PHE A 52 13.37 -0.34 12.75
C PHE A 52 13.98 -1.24 11.70
N GLY A 53 15.24 -0.96 11.33
CA GLY A 53 16.00 -1.74 10.36
C GLY A 53 15.81 -1.29 8.92
N TYR A 54 16.26 -2.12 7.98
CA TYR A 54 16.28 -1.82 6.55
C TYR A 54 15.06 -2.44 5.83
N ASN A 55 14.79 -1.95 4.64
CA ASN A 55 13.59 -2.18 3.85
C ASN A 55 13.33 -3.65 3.47
N SER A 56 12.65 -4.41 4.32
CA SER A 56 12.10 -5.74 3.97
C SER A 56 10.71 -5.60 3.35
N ILE A 57 10.67 -5.24 2.06
CA ILE A 57 9.41 -5.10 1.30
C ILE A 57 8.63 -6.42 1.31
N SER A 58 9.33 -7.53 1.10
CA SER A 58 8.72 -8.86 1.15
C SER A 58 8.12 -9.20 2.52
N GLY A 59 8.79 -8.80 3.61
CA GLY A 59 8.25 -8.94 4.95
C GLY A 59 6.98 -8.12 5.17
N ALA A 60 6.95 -6.89 4.66
CA ALA A 60 5.77 -6.03 4.71
C ALA A 60 4.58 -6.62 3.92
N ILE A 61 4.83 -7.14 2.71
CA ILE A 61 3.79 -7.79 1.88
C ILE A 61 3.27 -9.04 2.57
N ALA A 62 4.14 -9.93 3.06
CA ALA A 62 3.73 -11.15 3.75
C ALA A 62 2.86 -10.82 4.97
N PHE A 63 3.33 -9.91 5.83
CA PHE A 63 2.59 -9.49 7.02
C PHE A 63 1.25 -8.85 6.68
N GLY A 64 1.20 -7.98 5.66
CA GLY A 64 -0.03 -7.37 5.18
C GLY A 64 -1.03 -8.39 4.63
N ALA A 65 -0.55 -9.39 3.88
CA ALA A 65 -1.38 -10.48 3.37
C ALA A 65 -1.98 -11.32 4.51
N ASP A 66 -1.19 -11.64 5.55
CA ASP A 66 -1.68 -12.32 6.75
C ASP A 66 -2.79 -11.49 7.45
N ARG A 67 -2.58 -10.17 7.62
CA ARG A 67 -3.62 -9.30 8.20
C ARG A 67 -4.90 -9.25 7.37
N ILE A 68 -4.79 -9.27 6.03
CA ILE A 68 -5.94 -9.35 5.14
C ILE A 68 -6.64 -10.71 5.27
N ARG A 69 -5.93 -11.79 5.42
CA ARG A 69 -6.49 -13.15 5.57
C ARG A 69 -7.21 -13.33 6.90
N ASP A 70 -6.62 -12.79 7.97
CA ASP A 70 -7.07 -13.03 9.34
C ASP A 70 -8.18 -12.07 9.81
N ASN A 71 -8.61 -11.08 8.98
CA ASN A 71 -9.66 -10.16 9.35
C ASN A 71 -11.06 -10.71 9.02
N THR A 72 -12.09 -10.05 9.57
CA THR A 72 -13.50 -10.42 9.39
C THR A 72 -14.24 -9.58 8.34
N TYR A 73 -13.52 -8.69 7.62
CA TYR A 73 -14.13 -7.85 6.60
C TYR A 73 -14.15 -8.57 5.24
N ASP A 74 -15.30 -8.56 4.60
CA ASP A 74 -15.48 -9.08 3.24
C ASP A 74 -15.50 -7.93 2.24
N GLY A 75 -14.32 -7.57 1.72
CA GLY A 75 -14.16 -6.49 0.75
C GLY A 75 -14.14 -7.00 -0.69
N LEU A 76 -14.74 -6.25 -1.62
CA LEU A 76 -14.68 -6.54 -3.06
C LEU A 76 -13.25 -6.51 -3.61
N LYS A 77 -12.37 -5.76 -2.99
CA LYS A 77 -10.95 -5.66 -3.35
C LYS A 77 -10.09 -5.76 -2.11
N LYS A 78 -9.00 -6.48 -2.24
CA LYS A 78 -7.95 -6.59 -1.23
C LYS A 78 -6.72 -5.89 -1.78
N VAL A 79 -6.22 -4.87 -1.08
CA VAL A 79 -5.12 -4.03 -1.57
C VAL A 79 -4.06 -3.87 -0.48
N ILE A 80 -2.82 -4.04 -0.85
CA ILE A 80 -1.64 -3.68 -0.06
C ILE A 80 -0.96 -2.48 -0.71
N ASP A 81 -0.81 -1.40 0.02
CA ASP A 81 -0.10 -0.20 -0.37
C ASP A 81 1.27 -0.17 0.29
N VAL A 82 2.33 -0.47 -0.46
CA VAL A 82 3.70 -0.47 0.06
C VAL A 82 4.36 0.87 -0.19
N SER A 83 4.69 1.59 0.89
CA SER A 83 5.41 2.87 0.81
C SER A 83 6.83 2.72 1.36
N GLY A 84 7.84 3.11 0.60
CA GLY A 84 9.23 3.02 1.03
C GLY A 84 10.19 3.90 0.25
N ASP A 85 11.40 4.07 0.80
CA ASP A 85 12.46 4.93 0.28
C ASP A 85 13.73 4.16 -0.14
N GLY A 86 13.64 2.83 -0.20
CA GLY A 86 14.75 1.95 -0.57
C GLY A 86 14.30 0.64 -1.22
N PRO A 87 15.26 -0.10 -1.80
CA PRO A 87 15.00 -1.38 -2.43
C PRO A 87 14.76 -2.48 -1.39
N GLN A 88 14.31 -3.64 -1.86
CA GLN A 88 14.19 -4.85 -1.05
C GLN A 88 15.53 -5.23 -0.39
N ILE A 89 15.52 -5.37 0.93
CA ILE A 89 16.69 -5.82 1.72
C ILE A 89 16.22 -6.83 2.78
N GLY A 90 16.73 -8.07 2.69
CA GLY A 90 16.44 -9.13 3.66
C GLY A 90 14.98 -9.60 3.66
N GLY A 91 14.65 -10.52 4.55
CA GLY A 91 13.33 -11.14 4.64
C GLY A 91 13.14 -12.30 3.65
N PRO A 92 11.89 -12.76 3.46
CA PRO A 92 11.59 -13.82 2.51
C PRO A 92 11.86 -13.40 1.06
N SER A 93 11.83 -14.36 0.14
CA SER A 93 11.98 -14.11 -1.30
C SER A 93 10.88 -13.16 -1.80
N LEU A 94 11.26 -11.98 -2.31
CA LEU A 94 10.28 -11.00 -2.81
C LEU A 94 9.44 -11.55 -3.98
N PRO A 95 10.01 -12.23 -4.99
CA PRO A 95 9.21 -12.80 -6.08
C PRO A 95 8.17 -13.83 -5.59
N GLU A 96 8.57 -14.71 -4.65
CA GLU A 96 7.67 -15.73 -4.10
C GLU A 96 6.57 -15.11 -3.25
N THR A 97 6.91 -14.16 -2.36
CA THR A 97 5.94 -13.46 -1.51
C THR A 97 4.93 -12.67 -2.34
N ARG A 98 5.43 -11.96 -3.36
CA ARG A 98 4.57 -11.25 -4.32
C ARG A 98 3.62 -12.20 -5.04
N ALA A 99 4.14 -13.32 -5.58
CA ALA A 99 3.33 -14.31 -6.29
C ALA A 99 2.25 -14.92 -5.39
N ALA A 100 2.57 -15.23 -4.13
CA ALA A 100 1.61 -15.75 -3.15
C ALA A 100 0.48 -14.74 -2.88
N ALA A 101 0.79 -13.47 -2.62
CA ALA A 101 -0.22 -12.43 -2.41
C ALA A 101 -1.13 -12.24 -3.63
N LEU A 102 -0.56 -12.23 -4.84
CA LEU A 102 -1.33 -12.12 -6.08
C LEU A 102 -2.25 -13.34 -6.32
N ALA A 103 -1.80 -14.54 -5.94
CA ALA A 103 -2.61 -15.76 -6.04
C ALA A 103 -3.84 -15.72 -5.11
N GLU A 104 -3.78 -14.96 -4.01
CA GLU A 104 -4.92 -14.69 -3.11
C GLU A 104 -5.83 -13.55 -3.60
N GLY A 105 -5.58 -13.01 -4.78
CA GLY A 105 -6.33 -11.88 -5.35
C GLY A 105 -5.99 -10.53 -4.73
N ILE A 106 -4.88 -10.42 -4.00
CA ILE A 106 -4.42 -9.17 -3.42
C ILE A 106 -3.73 -8.33 -4.49
N ILE A 107 -4.11 -7.06 -4.60
CA ILE A 107 -3.45 -6.07 -5.46
C ILE A 107 -2.36 -5.39 -4.64
N ILE A 108 -1.16 -5.28 -5.20
CA ILE A 108 -0.04 -4.60 -4.55
C ILE A 108 0.28 -3.33 -5.32
N ASN A 109 0.14 -2.17 -4.67
CA ASN A 109 0.57 -0.87 -5.20
C ASN A 109 1.84 -0.39 -4.50
N GLY A 110 2.59 0.49 -5.17
CA GLY A 110 3.83 1.06 -4.66
C GLY A 110 3.75 2.58 -4.50
N LEU A 111 4.34 3.10 -3.41
CA LEU A 111 4.62 4.52 -3.25
C LEU A 111 6.11 4.69 -2.95
N VAL A 112 6.85 5.17 -3.93
CA VAL A 112 8.28 5.46 -3.79
C VAL A 112 8.46 6.83 -3.16
N ILE A 113 9.16 6.87 -2.02
CA ILE A 113 9.50 8.12 -1.33
C ILE A 113 10.92 8.50 -1.72
N ARG A 114 11.08 9.60 -2.46
CA ARG A 114 12.38 10.16 -2.81
C ARG A 114 12.79 11.21 -1.78
N ARG A 115 13.89 10.97 -1.08
CA ARG A 115 14.46 11.95 -0.14
C ARG A 115 15.29 13.00 -0.87
N PRO A 116 15.31 14.27 -0.40
CA PRO A 116 16.23 15.29 -0.89
C PRO A 116 17.68 14.80 -0.84
N GLY A 117 18.42 14.94 -1.94
CA GLY A 117 19.82 14.49 -2.03
C GLY A 117 20.02 12.96 -2.00
N GLY A 118 18.94 12.17 -1.95
CA GLY A 118 19.00 10.73 -2.10
C GLY A 118 19.43 10.34 -3.52
N ALA A 119 20.34 9.38 -3.65
CA ALA A 119 20.80 8.89 -4.94
C ALA A 119 19.60 8.41 -5.76
N VAL A 120 19.38 9.03 -6.94
CA VAL A 120 18.36 8.62 -7.90
C VAL A 120 18.66 7.20 -8.43
N MET A 121 19.93 6.79 -8.33
CA MET A 121 20.42 5.47 -8.69
C MET A 121 21.32 4.95 -7.56
N GLY A 122 20.79 4.08 -6.73
CA GLY A 122 21.61 3.24 -5.85
C GLY A 122 22.36 2.16 -6.66
N PRO A 123 23.23 1.38 -6.02
CA PRO A 123 23.98 0.29 -6.67
C PRO A 123 23.09 -0.76 -7.39
N ARG A 124 21.78 -0.70 -7.21
CA ARG A 124 20.77 -1.62 -7.78
C ARG A 124 19.81 -0.95 -8.77
N GLY A 125 20.12 0.24 -9.31
CA GLY A 125 19.31 0.90 -10.33
C GLY A 125 18.24 1.86 -9.79
N ASP A 126 17.29 2.26 -10.65
CA ASP A 126 16.20 3.18 -10.33
C ASP A 126 15.18 2.51 -9.39
N LEU A 127 14.93 3.14 -8.23
CA LEU A 127 13.98 2.64 -7.23
C LEU A 127 12.54 2.55 -7.79
N VAL A 128 12.14 3.50 -8.64
CA VAL A 128 10.81 3.48 -9.27
C VAL A 128 10.67 2.26 -10.18
N ARG A 129 11.72 1.94 -10.93
CA ARG A 129 11.78 0.75 -11.77
C ARG A 129 11.71 -0.52 -10.94
N HIS A 130 12.46 -0.61 -9.83
CA HIS A 130 12.39 -1.74 -8.91
C HIS A 130 10.97 -1.97 -8.39
N TYR A 131 10.28 -0.89 -7.97
CA TYR A 131 8.89 -1.02 -7.52
C TYR A 131 7.96 -1.44 -8.66
N ALA A 132 8.15 -0.92 -9.87
CA ALA A 132 7.31 -1.24 -11.02
C ALA A 132 7.48 -2.69 -11.52
N GLU A 133 8.70 -3.21 -11.51
CA GLU A 133 9.00 -4.54 -12.05
C GLU A 133 8.87 -5.64 -10.99
N ASP A 134 9.34 -5.39 -9.75
CA ASP A 134 9.53 -6.43 -8.76
C ASP A 134 8.50 -6.41 -7.61
N VAL A 135 7.90 -5.24 -7.30
CA VAL A 135 7.06 -5.08 -6.10
C VAL A 135 5.58 -5.10 -6.43
N ILE A 136 5.11 -4.22 -7.32
CA ILE A 136 3.68 -4.09 -7.59
C ILE A 136 3.13 -5.28 -8.37
N GLY A 137 1.81 -5.49 -8.29
CA GLY A 137 1.14 -6.54 -9.07
C GLY A 137 -0.35 -6.59 -8.84
N GLY A 138 -1.03 -7.34 -9.71
CA GLY A 138 -2.47 -7.45 -9.75
C GLY A 138 -3.15 -6.44 -10.68
N PRO A 139 -4.44 -6.62 -10.99
CA PRO A 139 -5.17 -5.79 -11.95
C PRO A 139 -5.23 -4.33 -11.51
N GLY A 140 -4.72 -3.42 -12.35
CA GLY A 140 -4.74 -1.99 -12.09
C GLY A 140 -3.73 -1.52 -11.05
N SER A 141 -2.73 -2.34 -10.68
CA SER A 141 -1.63 -1.94 -9.80
C SER A 141 -0.80 -0.82 -10.44
N PHE A 142 -0.25 0.07 -9.61
CA PHE A 142 0.53 1.21 -10.06
C PHE A 142 1.61 1.61 -9.06
N VAL A 143 2.59 2.40 -9.55
CA VAL A 143 3.59 3.07 -8.71
C VAL A 143 3.33 4.57 -8.69
N ALA A 144 3.24 5.14 -7.50
CA ALA A 144 3.25 6.59 -7.29
C ALA A 144 4.61 7.02 -6.74
N VAL A 145 4.98 8.28 -6.93
CA VAL A 145 6.22 8.87 -6.43
C VAL A 145 5.90 10.10 -5.59
N ALA A 146 6.44 10.14 -4.37
CA ALA A 146 6.51 11.33 -3.54
C ALA A 146 7.95 11.87 -3.55
N ASP A 147 8.13 13.15 -3.87
CA ASP A 147 9.43 13.84 -3.92
C ASP A 147 9.29 15.29 -3.44
N GLU A 148 10.34 16.10 -3.60
CA GLU A 148 10.33 17.52 -3.22
C GLU A 148 9.25 18.35 -3.93
N THR A 149 8.84 17.96 -5.14
CA THR A 149 7.82 18.67 -5.94
C THR A 149 6.42 18.20 -5.63
N ARG A 150 6.31 16.99 -5.09
CA ARG A 150 5.04 16.32 -4.77
C ARG A 150 5.08 15.79 -3.35
N SER A 151 4.39 16.47 -2.44
CA SER A 151 4.34 16.04 -1.05
C SER A 151 3.77 14.62 -0.91
N PHE A 152 4.21 13.91 0.14
CA PHE A 152 3.69 12.59 0.49
C PHE A 152 2.15 12.58 0.55
N ALA A 153 1.54 13.59 1.19
CA ALA A 153 0.08 13.70 1.28
C ALA A 153 -0.59 13.83 -0.10
N THR A 154 0.01 14.58 -1.02
CA THR A 154 -0.49 14.72 -2.39
C THR A 154 -0.38 13.41 -3.16
N ALA A 155 0.75 12.68 -3.03
CA ALA A 155 0.96 11.40 -3.68
C ALA A 155 -0.02 10.34 -3.17
N VAL A 156 -0.22 10.25 -1.86
CA VAL A 156 -1.22 9.34 -1.23
C VAL A 156 -2.63 9.69 -1.69
N ARG A 157 -3.00 10.99 -1.69
CA ARG A 157 -4.32 11.42 -2.16
C ARG A 157 -4.57 11.03 -3.62
N GLN A 158 -3.62 11.27 -4.51
CA GLN A 158 -3.74 10.88 -5.92
C GLN A 158 -3.90 9.38 -6.08
N LYS A 159 -3.13 8.60 -5.33
CA LYS A 159 -3.21 7.16 -5.28
C LYS A 159 -4.62 6.68 -4.90
N LEU A 160 -5.16 7.18 -3.79
CA LEU A 160 -6.50 6.83 -3.32
C LEU A 160 -7.60 7.23 -4.35
N VAL A 161 -7.45 8.37 -5.01
CA VAL A 161 -8.37 8.80 -6.07
C VAL A 161 -8.32 7.84 -7.26
N GLN A 162 -7.14 7.38 -7.69
CA GLN A 162 -6.98 6.41 -8.77
C GLN A 162 -7.62 5.06 -8.42
N GLU A 163 -7.46 4.58 -7.19
CA GLU A 163 -8.08 3.33 -6.73
C GLU A 163 -9.60 3.39 -6.75
N ILE A 164 -10.16 4.51 -6.28
CA ILE A 164 -11.62 4.73 -6.28
C ILE A 164 -12.14 4.84 -7.71
N ALA A 165 -11.44 5.55 -8.61
CA ALA A 165 -11.83 5.69 -10.01
C ALA A 165 -11.75 4.36 -10.78
N ALA A 166 -10.70 3.57 -10.58
CA ALA A 166 -10.55 2.25 -11.18
C ALA A 166 -11.65 1.26 -10.74
N SER A 167 -12.21 1.47 -9.55
CA SER A 167 -13.32 0.67 -9.04
C SER A 167 -14.63 0.96 -9.74
N SER A 168 -14.84 2.19 -10.23
CA SER A 168 -16.08 2.60 -10.94
C SER A 168 -16.13 2.16 -12.41
N THR A 169 -14.98 2.02 -13.08
CA THR A 169 -14.93 1.61 -14.49
C THR A 169 -15.14 0.10 -14.69
N ALA A 170 -14.83 -0.72 -13.70
CA ALA A 170 -15.04 -2.16 -13.77
C ALA A 170 -16.54 -2.57 -13.74
N SER A 171 -17.41 -1.72 -13.23
CA SER A 171 -18.87 -1.99 -13.12
C SER A 171 -19.69 -1.61 -14.37
N SER A 172 -19.12 -0.84 -15.31
CA SER A 172 -19.87 -0.36 -16.50
C SER A 172 -19.79 -1.31 -17.70
N ASN A 173 -18.92 -2.33 -17.69
CA ASN A 173 -18.73 -3.27 -18.80
C ASN A 173 -19.49 -4.62 -18.66
N GLY A 174 -20.34 -4.78 -17.65
CA GLY A 174 -21.06 -6.03 -17.37
C GLY A 174 -22.54 -6.06 -17.82
N GLY A 175 -23.01 -5.08 -18.59
CA GLY A 175 -24.41 -4.97 -18.99
C GLY A 175 -24.58 -4.81 -20.50
N GLY A 176 -24.43 -5.90 -21.24
CA GLY A 176 -24.72 -5.89 -22.67
C GLY A 176 -24.52 -7.27 -23.29
N GLY A 177 -25.53 -8.11 -23.24
CA GLY A 177 -25.58 -9.39 -23.89
C GLY A 177 -26.86 -10.12 -23.53
#